data_ff1e81b5a089585f9f3e86bcddb2c54c
#
_entry.id   ff1e81b5a089585f9f3e86bcddb2c54c
#
_cell.length_a   1.000
_cell.length_b   1.000
_cell.length_c   1.000
_cell.angle_alpha   90.00
_cell.angle_beta   90.00
_cell.angle_gamma   90.00
#
_symmetry.space_group_name_H-M   'P 1'
#
loop_
_entity.id
_entity.type
_entity.pdbx_description
1 polymer ?
#
loop_
_entity_poly.entity_id
_entity_poly.type
_entity_poly.pdbx_seq_one_letter_code
_entity_poly.pdbx_strand_id
1 'polypeptide(L)'
;FNIQYSINFPEVKKLHKETNTEVQSFVEFYREEMRKNGVIDFGEILYKTERLLSTNQTVREYFKNKFSYIFVDEFQDTDPLQAKIFFYLAEKKGNFGQNLADIELEENKIYVVGDPKQSIYKFRRADIEIYNAAMDKISAGKKEYLSTNYRSCVKVIDWVNLFFKNRIKRPLDGNYQADYIPLKHYQKDAGKVIFVEPDVEKEKIEKQIIDDARDMEAKLTASWIKQFIEKGKYTYKDILVIYRGKKNMHRTAQFLEELDIPYELVGAKSYFG
;
A
#
# COMPACT_ATOMS: atom_id res chain seq x y z
N PHE A 1 -18.87 -7.70 -7.50
CA PHE A 1 -18.90 -6.43 -6.73
C PHE A 1 -20.22 -6.41 -5.95
N ASN A 2 -20.24 -6.84 -4.68
CA ASN A 2 -21.31 -6.54 -3.74
C ASN A 2 -20.89 -5.32 -2.92
N ILE A 3 -21.16 -4.13 -3.45
CA ILE A 3 -21.15 -2.91 -2.64
C ILE A 3 -22.51 -2.84 -1.97
N GLN A 4 -22.63 -3.32 -0.75
CA GLN A 4 -23.81 -3.09 0.09
C GLN A 4 -23.71 -1.68 0.69
N TYR A 5 -24.24 -0.70 -0.02
CA TYR A 5 -24.61 0.57 0.60
C TYR A 5 -26.07 0.49 1.05
N SER A 6 -26.30 0.52 2.34
CA SER A 6 -27.64 0.68 2.92
C SER A 6 -28.13 2.13 2.81
N ILE A 7 -28.34 2.61 1.58
CA ILE A 7 -29.01 3.89 1.32
C ILE A 7 -30.47 3.59 1.02
N ASN A 8 -31.33 4.02 1.92
CA ASN A 8 -32.76 3.65 1.91
C ASN A 8 -33.65 4.59 1.09
N PHE A 9 -33.10 5.21 0.02
CA PHE A 9 -33.87 6.04 -0.90
C PHE A 9 -34.19 5.28 -2.20
N PRO A 10 -35.48 5.12 -2.57
CA PRO A 10 -35.92 4.37 -3.77
C PRO A 10 -35.27 4.88 -5.05
N GLU A 11 -35.12 6.19 -5.19
CA GLU A 11 -34.51 6.84 -6.36
C GLU A 11 -33.03 6.52 -6.50
N VAL A 12 -32.30 6.48 -5.38
CA VAL A 12 -30.87 6.11 -5.37
C VAL A 12 -30.71 4.62 -5.69
N LYS A 13 -31.62 3.75 -5.23
CA LYS A 13 -31.62 2.32 -5.60
C LYS A 13 -31.85 2.12 -7.09
N LYS A 14 -32.73 2.91 -7.71
CA LYS A 14 -32.99 2.85 -9.15
C LYS A 14 -31.77 3.29 -9.95
N LEU A 15 -31.20 4.44 -9.61
CA LEU A 15 -29.97 4.98 -10.23
C LEU A 15 -28.81 4.00 -10.11
N HIS A 16 -28.62 3.39 -8.93
CA HIS A 16 -27.59 2.40 -8.70
C HIS A 16 -27.79 1.12 -9.54
N LYS A 17 -29.01 0.70 -9.78
CA LYS A 17 -29.32 -0.45 -10.62
C LYS A 17 -29.04 -0.16 -12.10
N GLU A 18 -29.44 1.00 -12.60
CA GLU A 18 -29.21 1.46 -13.99
C GLU A 18 -27.69 1.63 -14.24
N THR A 19 -26.97 2.33 -13.36
CA THR A 19 -25.52 2.49 -13.43
C THR A 19 -24.77 1.15 -13.39
N ASN A 20 -25.24 0.20 -12.56
CA ASN A 20 -24.65 -1.16 -12.52
C ASN A 20 -24.83 -1.90 -13.85
N THR A 21 -25.98 -1.75 -14.51
CA THR A 21 -26.22 -2.40 -15.81
C THR A 21 -25.32 -1.81 -16.89
N GLU A 22 -25.18 -0.49 -16.95
CA GLU A 22 -24.29 0.18 -17.90
C GLU A 22 -22.82 -0.19 -17.68
N VAL A 23 -22.38 -0.20 -16.41
CA VAL A 23 -21.02 -0.62 -16.06
C VAL A 23 -20.75 -2.09 -16.42
N GLN A 24 -21.72 -2.97 -16.21
CA GLN A 24 -21.60 -4.38 -16.60
C GLN A 24 -21.49 -4.53 -18.12
N SER A 25 -22.33 -3.84 -18.88
CA SER A 25 -22.26 -3.87 -20.35
C SER A 25 -20.92 -3.35 -20.88
N PHE A 26 -20.41 -2.27 -20.26
CA PHE A 26 -19.09 -1.75 -20.60
C PHE A 26 -17.97 -2.75 -20.28
N VAL A 27 -18.02 -3.40 -19.13
CA VAL A 27 -17.01 -4.43 -18.75
C VAL A 27 -17.04 -5.62 -19.68
N GLU A 28 -18.23 -6.06 -20.10
CA GLU A 28 -18.39 -7.14 -21.08
C GLU A 28 -17.82 -6.75 -22.44
N PHE A 29 -18.17 -5.56 -22.94
CA PHE A 29 -17.60 -5.01 -24.18
C PHE A 29 -16.06 -4.91 -24.13
N TYR A 30 -15.53 -4.36 -23.03
CA TYR A 30 -14.08 -4.24 -22.83
C TYR A 30 -13.37 -5.61 -22.87
N ARG A 31 -13.95 -6.62 -22.19
CA ARG A 31 -13.41 -7.98 -22.18
C ARG A 31 -13.47 -8.64 -23.56
N GLU A 32 -14.53 -8.35 -24.31
CA GLU A 32 -14.66 -8.86 -25.67
C GLU A 32 -13.61 -8.24 -26.60
N GLU A 33 -13.39 -6.95 -26.52
CA GLU A 33 -12.38 -6.27 -27.32
C GLU A 33 -10.96 -6.76 -26.97
N MET A 34 -10.66 -6.95 -25.69
CA MET A 34 -9.38 -7.54 -25.28
C MET A 34 -9.19 -8.94 -25.85
N ARG A 35 -10.24 -9.77 -25.84
CA ARG A 35 -10.20 -11.14 -26.39
C ARG A 35 -9.99 -11.13 -27.91
N LYS A 36 -10.68 -10.26 -28.64
CA LYS A 36 -10.52 -10.09 -30.09
C LYS A 36 -9.10 -9.69 -30.48
N ASN A 37 -8.49 -8.83 -29.67
CA ASN A 37 -7.13 -8.31 -29.89
C ASN A 37 -6.03 -9.20 -29.32
N GLY A 38 -6.36 -10.31 -28.65
CA GLY A 38 -5.40 -11.20 -28.02
C GLY A 38 -4.59 -10.59 -26.88
N VAL A 39 -5.12 -9.55 -26.23
CA VAL A 39 -4.48 -8.85 -25.11
C VAL A 39 -5.18 -9.13 -23.79
N ILE A 40 -4.46 -8.97 -22.69
CA ILE A 40 -4.97 -9.18 -21.34
C ILE A 40 -4.34 -8.14 -20.40
N ASP A 41 -5.12 -7.54 -19.50
CA ASP A 41 -4.60 -6.65 -18.46
C ASP A 41 -4.27 -7.41 -17.17
N PHE A 42 -3.58 -6.74 -16.25
CA PHE A 42 -3.17 -7.32 -14.97
C PHE A 42 -4.36 -7.76 -14.09
N GLY A 43 -5.46 -7.01 -14.11
CA GLY A 43 -6.66 -7.35 -13.36
C GLY A 43 -7.33 -8.63 -13.88
N GLU A 44 -7.39 -8.75 -15.20
CA GLU A 44 -7.95 -9.92 -15.88
C GLU A 44 -7.06 -11.16 -15.71
N ILE A 45 -5.73 -11.00 -15.65
CA ILE A 45 -4.82 -12.12 -15.30
C ILE A 45 -5.18 -12.69 -13.94
N LEU A 46 -5.31 -11.84 -12.92
CA LEU A 46 -5.65 -12.29 -11.57
C LEU A 46 -7.04 -12.95 -11.53
N TYR A 47 -8.02 -12.31 -12.17
CA TYR A 47 -9.39 -12.85 -12.24
C TYR A 47 -9.45 -14.22 -12.91
N LYS A 48 -8.81 -14.39 -14.06
CA LYS A 48 -8.76 -15.66 -14.78
C LYS A 48 -7.98 -16.72 -14.02
N THR A 49 -6.90 -16.35 -13.35
CA THR A 49 -6.11 -17.27 -12.53
C THR A 49 -6.94 -17.76 -11.34
N GLU A 50 -7.58 -16.86 -10.60
CA GLU A 50 -8.47 -17.23 -9.50
C GLU A 50 -9.59 -18.16 -10.00
N ARG A 51 -10.27 -17.79 -11.08
CA ARG A 51 -11.33 -18.59 -11.66
C ARG A 51 -10.86 -19.98 -12.12
N LEU A 52 -9.68 -20.06 -12.78
CA LEU A 52 -9.11 -21.33 -13.19
C LEU A 52 -8.85 -22.24 -11.98
N LEU A 53 -8.24 -21.71 -10.93
CA LEU A 53 -7.94 -22.47 -9.72
C LEU A 53 -9.20 -22.82 -8.91
N SER A 54 -10.23 -21.99 -8.92
CA SER A 54 -11.50 -22.26 -8.23
C SER A 54 -12.38 -23.26 -8.94
N THR A 55 -12.28 -23.40 -10.28
CA THR A 55 -13.17 -24.26 -11.07
C THR A 55 -12.52 -25.53 -11.61
N ASN A 56 -11.19 -25.62 -11.62
CA ASN A 56 -10.46 -26.74 -12.17
C ASN A 56 -9.56 -27.41 -11.13
N GLN A 57 -10.08 -28.48 -10.53
CA GLN A 57 -9.37 -29.23 -9.50
C GLN A 57 -8.04 -29.80 -9.99
N THR A 58 -8.00 -30.33 -11.20
CA THR A 58 -6.78 -30.95 -11.76
C THR A 58 -5.65 -29.91 -11.88
N VAL A 59 -5.97 -28.72 -12.40
CA VAL A 59 -5.00 -27.63 -12.52
C VAL A 59 -4.57 -27.15 -11.12
N ARG A 60 -5.52 -26.99 -10.20
CA ARG A 60 -5.20 -26.57 -8.83
C ARG A 60 -4.28 -27.59 -8.13
N GLU A 61 -4.59 -28.89 -8.22
CA GLU A 61 -3.72 -29.95 -7.67
C GLU A 61 -2.33 -29.97 -8.30
N TYR A 62 -2.24 -29.77 -9.63
CA TYR A 62 -0.96 -29.65 -10.27
C TYR A 62 -0.10 -28.54 -9.66
N PHE A 63 -0.65 -27.33 -9.49
CA PHE A 63 0.10 -26.22 -8.92
C PHE A 63 0.35 -26.39 -7.42
N LYS A 64 -0.59 -26.99 -6.65
CA LYS A 64 -0.34 -27.35 -5.24
C LYS A 64 0.87 -28.27 -5.10
N ASN A 65 1.04 -29.20 -6.01
CA ASN A 65 2.18 -30.13 -6.02
C ASN A 65 3.48 -29.48 -6.53
N LYS A 66 3.37 -28.51 -7.41
CA LYS A 66 4.52 -27.81 -8.00
C LYS A 66 5.24 -26.91 -6.98
N PHE A 67 4.50 -26.28 -6.07
CA PHE A 67 5.05 -25.39 -5.06
C PHE A 67 5.11 -26.07 -3.70
N SER A 68 6.33 -26.31 -3.20
CA SER A 68 6.55 -26.86 -1.87
C SER A 68 6.37 -25.82 -0.78
N TYR A 69 6.79 -24.58 -1.04
CA TYR A 69 6.68 -23.45 -0.14
C TYR A 69 6.21 -22.21 -0.88
N ILE A 70 5.45 -21.36 -0.21
CA ILE A 70 4.93 -20.09 -0.70
C ILE A 70 5.32 -19.01 0.30
N PHE A 71 6.11 -18.04 -0.13
CA PHE A 71 6.51 -16.88 0.68
C PHE A 71 5.87 -15.63 0.08
N VAL A 72 5.12 -14.90 0.89
CA VAL A 72 4.47 -13.66 0.46
C VAL A 72 4.98 -12.53 1.33
N ASP A 73 5.65 -11.58 0.70
CA ASP A 73 6.11 -10.34 1.33
C ASP A 73 5.09 -9.22 1.10
N GLU A 74 5.10 -8.21 1.98
CA GLU A 74 4.19 -7.05 1.94
C GLU A 74 2.70 -7.46 1.83
N PHE A 75 2.32 -8.51 2.58
CA PHE A 75 0.98 -9.11 2.47
C PHE A 75 -0.16 -8.12 2.77
N GLN A 76 0.09 -7.01 3.50
CA GLN A 76 -0.91 -5.97 3.75
C GLN A 76 -1.36 -5.23 2.48
N ASP A 77 -0.60 -5.32 1.38
CA ASP A 77 -0.92 -4.69 0.09
C ASP A 77 -1.61 -5.66 -0.89
N THR A 78 -1.89 -6.88 -0.43
CA THR A 78 -2.52 -7.94 -1.22
C THR A 78 -4.02 -7.67 -1.41
N ASP A 79 -4.51 -7.82 -2.62
CA ASP A 79 -5.94 -7.76 -2.91
C ASP A 79 -6.65 -9.11 -2.64
N PRO A 80 -8.00 -9.12 -2.53
CA PRO A 80 -8.76 -10.34 -2.24
C PRO A 80 -8.55 -11.49 -3.24
N LEU A 81 -8.33 -11.21 -4.53
CA LEU A 81 -8.09 -12.25 -5.54
C LEU A 81 -6.71 -12.87 -5.37
N GLN A 82 -5.71 -12.04 -5.12
CA GLN A 82 -4.35 -12.51 -4.83
C GLN A 82 -4.33 -13.40 -3.58
N ALA A 83 -4.98 -12.96 -2.51
CA ALA A 83 -5.09 -13.76 -1.28
C ALA A 83 -5.74 -15.13 -1.55
N LYS A 84 -6.85 -15.18 -2.28
CA LYS A 84 -7.49 -16.43 -2.68
C LYS A 84 -6.56 -17.35 -3.47
N ILE A 85 -5.83 -16.80 -4.45
CA ILE A 85 -4.86 -17.57 -5.26
C ILE A 85 -3.81 -18.20 -4.34
N PHE A 86 -3.22 -17.44 -3.41
CA PHE A 86 -2.25 -17.98 -2.46
C PHE A 86 -2.84 -19.10 -1.59
N PHE A 87 -4.07 -18.94 -1.11
CA PHE A 87 -4.74 -19.95 -0.30
C PHE A 87 -5.06 -21.21 -1.10
N TYR A 88 -5.50 -21.10 -2.35
CA TYR A 88 -5.73 -22.26 -3.22
C TYR A 88 -4.45 -23.05 -3.46
N LEU A 89 -3.32 -22.36 -3.63
CA LEU A 89 -2.03 -23.01 -3.84
C LEU A 89 -1.47 -23.63 -2.55
N ALA A 90 -1.80 -23.06 -1.40
CA ALA A 90 -1.36 -23.53 -0.09
C ALA A 90 -2.30 -24.57 0.55
N GLU A 91 -3.44 -24.85 -0.06
CA GLU A 91 -4.42 -25.82 0.45
C GLU A 91 -3.83 -27.24 0.50
N LYS A 92 -4.29 -28.05 1.46
CA LYS A 92 -3.97 -29.46 1.56
C LYS A 92 -4.26 -30.22 0.26
N LYS A 93 -3.41 -31.16 -0.07
CA LYS A 93 -3.61 -32.02 -1.24
C LYS A 93 -4.92 -32.80 -1.13
N GLY A 94 -5.58 -32.95 -2.25
CA GLY A 94 -6.91 -33.62 -2.31
C GLY A 94 -8.09 -32.78 -1.91
N ASN A 95 -7.90 -31.65 -1.22
CA ASN A 95 -8.99 -30.73 -0.87
C ASN A 95 -9.25 -29.74 -2.02
N PHE A 96 -10.52 -29.30 -2.12
CA PHE A 96 -10.95 -28.35 -3.15
C PHE A 96 -11.98 -27.38 -2.58
N GLY A 97 -11.57 -26.58 -1.58
CA GLY A 97 -12.41 -25.56 -0.96
C GLY A 97 -12.73 -24.42 -1.91
N GLN A 98 -13.96 -23.91 -1.86
CA GLN A 98 -14.44 -22.84 -2.74
C GLN A 98 -14.34 -21.47 -2.08
N ASN A 99 -14.52 -21.40 -0.78
CA ASN A 99 -14.45 -20.18 0.00
C ASN A 99 -13.21 -20.21 0.90
N LEU A 100 -12.75 -19.05 1.31
CA LEU A 100 -11.62 -18.92 2.21
C LEU A 100 -11.82 -19.72 3.52
N ALA A 101 -13.04 -19.83 4.01
CA ALA A 101 -13.38 -20.60 5.21
C ALA A 101 -13.16 -22.10 5.01
N ASP A 102 -13.50 -22.62 3.82
CA ASP A 102 -13.46 -24.06 3.49
C ASP A 102 -12.06 -24.58 3.17
N ILE A 103 -11.11 -23.68 2.90
CA ILE A 103 -9.73 -24.04 2.55
C ILE A 103 -9.00 -24.50 3.80
N GLU A 104 -8.54 -25.72 3.84
CA GLU A 104 -7.59 -26.22 4.84
C GLU A 104 -6.17 -26.07 4.31
N LEU A 105 -5.32 -25.35 5.05
CA LEU A 105 -3.94 -25.11 4.65
C LEU A 105 -3.06 -26.34 4.95
N GLU A 106 -2.13 -26.63 4.04
CA GLU A 106 -1.03 -27.55 4.26
C GLU A 106 -0.08 -26.96 5.33
N GLU A 107 0.33 -27.77 6.30
CA GLU A 107 1.23 -27.31 7.36
C GLU A 107 2.57 -26.85 6.79
N ASN A 108 3.06 -25.70 7.28
CA ASN A 108 4.36 -25.12 6.92
C ASN A 108 4.54 -24.83 5.42
N LYS A 109 3.46 -24.71 4.67
CA LYS A 109 3.54 -24.45 3.23
C LYS A 109 3.51 -22.96 2.88
N ILE A 110 2.75 -22.15 3.62
CA ILE A 110 2.64 -20.71 3.37
C ILE A 110 3.22 -19.90 4.52
N TYR A 111 4.06 -18.93 4.17
CA TYR A 111 4.65 -17.95 5.07
C TYR A 111 4.34 -16.56 4.55
N VAL A 112 3.80 -15.71 5.40
CA VAL A 112 3.47 -14.34 5.05
C VAL A 112 4.21 -13.38 5.96
N VAL A 113 4.71 -12.31 5.38
CA VAL A 113 5.31 -11.18 6.08
C VAL A 113 4.57 -9.91 5.67
N GLY A 114 4.28 -9.06 6.62
CA GLY A 114 3.59 -7.80 6.35
C GLY A 114 3.42 -6.97 7.60
N ASP A 115 3.21 -5.68 7.40
CA ASP A 115 2.90 -4.75 8.47
C ASP A 115 1.56 -4.05 8.18
N PRO A 116 0.48 -4.43 8.87
CA PRO A 116 -0.85 -3.86 8.62
C PRO A 116 -0.91 -2.36 8.87
N LYS A 117 0.04 -1.77 9.63
CA LYS A 117 0.16 -0.34 9.82
C LYS A 117 0.66 0.40 8.57
N GLN A 118 1.29 -0.33 7.65
CA GLN A 118 1.80 0.18 6.36
C GLN A 118 0.83 -0.04 5.20
N SER A 119 -0.37 -0.56 5.43
CA SER A 119 -1.39 -0.74 4.40
C SER A 119 -1.91 0.62 3.91
N ILE A 120 -1.35 1.13 2.83
CA ILE A 120 -1.69 2.41 2.21
C ILE A 120 -2.31 2.27 0.82
N TYR A 121 -2.49 1.03 0.32
CA TYR A 121 -2.97 0.74 -1.04
C TYR A 121 -4.44 0.32 -1.11
N LYS A 122 -5.29 0.80 -0.19
CA LYS A 122 -6.74 0.55 -0.24
C LYS A 122 -7.37 0.97 -1.58
N PHE A 123 -6.88 2.03 -2.20
CA PHE A 123 -7.30 2.47 -3.53
C PHE A 123 -6.90 1.50 -4.66
N ARG A 124 -6.00 0.55 -4.40
CA ARG A 124 -5.65 -0.58 -5.28
C ARG A 124 -6.28 -1.89 -4.83
N ARG A 125 -7.36 -1.83 -4.03
CA ARG A 125 -8.10 -2.98 -3.51
C ARG A 125 -7.39 -3.77 -2.40
N ALA A 126 -6.27 -3.28 -1.83
CA ALA A 126 -5.74 -3.87 -0.61
C ALA A 126 -6.79 -3.79 0.50
N ASP A 127 -6.99 -4.90 1.21
CA ASP A 127 -8.05 -5.03 2.20
C ASP A 127 -7.49 -5.55 3.52
N ILE A 128 -7.51 -4.71 4.54
CA ILE A 128 -6.99 -5.05 5.86
C ILE A 128 -7.86 -6.10 6.59
N GLU A 129 -9.14 -6.20 6.28
CA GLU A 129 -10.01 -7.23 6.85
C GLU A 129 -9.61 -8.60 6.30
N ILE A 130 -9.32 -8.68 5.00
CA ILE A 130 -8.77 -9.87 4.35
C ILE A 130 -7.40 -10.22 4.91
N TYR A 131 -6.53 -9.20 5.12
CA TYR A 131 -5.25 -9.41 5.79
C TYR A 131 -5.44 -10.06 7.16
N ASN A 132 -6.31 -9.50 8.01
CA ASN A 132 -6.54 -10.01 9.36
C ASN A 132 -7.11 -11.43 9.34
N ALA A 133 -8.13 -11.69 8.49
CA ALA A 133 -8.73 -13.02 8.35
C ALA A 133 -7.70 -14.07 7.84
N ALA A 134 -6.86 -13.66 6.90
CA ALA A 134 -5.78 -14.50 6.39
C ALA A 134 -4.74 -14.82 7.47
N MET A 135 -4.31 -13.80 8.22
CA MET A 135 -3.35 -13.98 9.31
C MET A 135 -3.89 -14.89 10.41
N ASP A 136 -5.17 -14.78 10.75
CA ASP A 136 -5.79 -15.68 11.75
C ASP A 136 -5.83 -17.12 11.24
N LYS A 137 -6.10 -17.33 9.95
CA LYS A 137 -6.16 -18.66 9.34
C LYS A 137 -4.76 -19.30 9.20
N ILE A 138 -3.75 -18.54 8.78
CA ILE A 138 -2.37 -19.03 8.59
C ILE A 138 -1.72 -19.33 9.92
N SER A 139 -1.90 -18.46 10.90
CA SER A 139 -1.15 -18.51 12.14
C SER A 139 -1.60 -19.60 13.09
N ALA A 140 -2.86 -20.07 12.97
CA ALA A 140 -3.47 -20.92 13.99
C ALA A 140 -3.12 -20.47 15.43
N GLY A 141 -2.99 -19.13 15.61
CA GLY A 141 -2.59 -18.49 16.87
C GLY A 141 -1.09 -18.26 17.07
N LYS A 142 -0.23 -18.67 16.13
CA LYS A 142 1.23 -18.47 16.22
C LYS A 142 1.65 -17.30 15.35
N LYS A 143 1.53 -16.07 15.86
CA LYS A 143 2.03 -14.85 15.21
C LYS A 143 3.34 -14.41 15.84
N GLU A 144 4.36 -14.24 15.01
CA GLU A 144 5.64 -13.66 15.43
C GLU A 144 5.70 -12.18 15.06
N TYR A 145 6.20 -11.36 15.97
CA TYR A 145 6.29 -9.92 15.79
C TYR A 145 7.74 -9.47 15.73
N LEU A 146 8.15 -8.95 14.57
CA LEU A 146 9.45 -8.33 14.39
C LEU A 146 9.40 -6.87 14.85
N SER A 147 9.56 -6.62 16.14
CA SER A 147 9.46 -5.28 16.72
C SER A 147 10.78 -4.51 16.74
N THR A 148 11.91 -5.16 16.46
CA THR A 148 13.23 -4.50 16.45
C THR A 148 13.51 -3.86 15.10
N ASN A 149 13.70 -2.53 15.08
CA ASN A 149 14.08 -1.78 13.91
C ASN A 149 15.61 -1.65 13.82
N TYR A 150 16.20 -2.21 12.76
CA TYR A 150 17.64 -2.21 12.51
C TYR A 150 18.08 -1.04 11.61
N ARG A 151 17.14 -0.36 10.97
CA ARG A 151 17.40 0.66 9.95
C ARG A 151 17.59 2.05 10.52
N SER A 152 16.70 2.47 11.40
CA SER A 152 16.55 3.87 11.81
C SER A 152 17.27 4.16 13.12
N CYS A 153 17.72 5.41 13.27
CA CYS A 153 18.34 5.90 14.50
C CYS A 153 17.31 6.04 15.65
N VAL A 154 17.81 6.16 16.88
CA VAL A 154 17.02 6.16 18.11
C VAL A 154 15.90 7.20 18.07
N LYS A 155 16.23 8.47 17.82
CA LYS A 155 15.23 9.57 17.87
C LYS A 155 14.14 9.46 16.83
N VAL A 156 14.41 8.84 15.67
CA VAL A 156 13.38 8.59 14.66
C VAL A 156 12.39 7.55 15.16
N ILE A 157 12.87 6.46 15.77
CA ILE A 157 12.00 5.42 16.35
C ILE A 157 11.19 5.97 17.52
N ASP A 158 11.80 6.72 18.40
CA ASP A 158 11.12 7.33 19.55
C ASP A 158 10.02 8.29 19.08
N TRP A 159 10.31 9.12 18.08
CA TRP A 159 9.31 10.02 17.50
C TRP A 159 8.16 9.26 16.83
N VAL A 160 8.46 8.23 16.04
CA VAL A 160 7.45 7.37 15.39
C VAL A 160 6.55 6.73 16.46
N ASN A 161 7.13 6.17 17.51
CA ASN A 161 6.37 5.58 18.61
C ASN A 161 5.48 6.61 19.31
N LEU A 162 6.03 7.79 19.64
CA LEU A 162 5.28 8.86 20.26
C LEU A 162 4.11 9.35 19.40
N PHE A 163 4.36 9.54 18.10
CA PHE A 163 3.37 10.08 17.18
C PHE A 163 2.23 9.09 16.92
N PHE A 164 2.55 7.81 16.70
CA PHE A 164 1.56 6.82 16.25
C PHE A 164 0.85 6.07 17.38
N LYS A 165 1.44 5.95 18.57
CA LYS A 165 0.86 5.22 19.70
C LYS A 165 -0.61 5.58 20.01
N ASN A 166 -0.97 6.84 19.84
CA ASN A 166 -2.33 7.33 20.10
C ASN A 166 -3.17 7.53 18.84
N ARG A 167 -2.59 7.41 17.65
CA ARG A 167 -3.26 7.62 16.37
C ARG A 167 -3.66 6.33 15.67
N ILE A 168 -2.87 5.27 15.83
CA ILE A 168 -3.19 3.95 15.32
C ILE A 168 -3.72 3.11 16.47
N LYS A 169 -5.05 2.91 16.50
CA LYS A 169 -5.75 2.08 17.50
C LYS A 169 -6.74 1.19 16.78
N ARG A 170 -6.82 -0.07 17.20
CA ARG A 170 -7.86 -0.95 16.70
C ARG A 170 -9.22 -0.40 17.10
N PRO A 171 -10.18 -0.25 16.19
CA PRO A 171 -11.52 0.22 16.52
C PRO A 171 -12.24 -0.84 17.35
N LEU A 172 -13.20 -0.37 18.16
CA LEU A 172 -14.05 -1.26 18.98
C LEU A 172 -15.01 -2.07 18.09
N ASP A 173 -15.40 -1.51 16.96
CA ASP A 173 -16.31 -2.07 15.96
C ASP A 173 -15.57 -2.30 14.63
N GLY A 174 -15.15 -3.53 14.38
CA GLY A 174 -14.53 -3.92 13.11
C GLY A 174 -13.02 -4.13 13.15
N ASN A 175 -12.47 -4.60 12.04
CA ASN A 175 -11.08 -5.00 11.88
C ASN A 175 -10.33 -4.16 10.82
N TYR A 176 -10.79 -2.92 10.55
CA TYR A 176 -10.26 -2.08 9.49
C TYR A 176 -8.95 -1.35 9.84
N GLN A 177 -8.45 -1.52 11.06
CA GLN A 177 -7.17 -0.97 11.50
C GLN A 177 -6.46 -1.91 12.46
N ALA A 178 -5.14 -1.98 12.38
CA ALA A 178 -4.31 -2.75 13.28
C ALA A 178 -4.05 -2.01 14.60
N ASP A 179 -3.66 -2.77 15.63
CA ASP A 179 -3.08 -2.19 16.84
C ASP A 179 -1.66 -1.69 16.57
N TYR A 180 -1.29 -0.59 17.22
CA TYR A 180 0.08 -0.09 17.16
C TYR A 180 0.97 -0.88 18.13
N ILE A 181 1.96 -1.58 17.56
CA ILE A 181 3.02 -2.23 18.35
C ILE A 181 4.25 -1.33 18.30
N PRO A 182 4.72 -0.81 19.44
CA PRO A 182 5.90 0.04 19.49
C PRO A 182 7.15 -0.68 18.97
N LEU A 183 7.96 0.05 18.20
CA LEU A 183 9.22 -0.44 17.68
C LEU A 183 10.34 -0.26 18.71
N LYS A 184 11.27 -1.21 18.75
CA LYS A 184 12.52 -1.13 19.50
C LYS A 184 13.64 -0.74 18.54
N HIS A 185 14.46 0.22 18.90
CA HIS A 185 15.64 0.55 18.10
C HIS A 185 16.78 -0.43 18.38
N TYR A 186 17.48 -0.83 17.33
CA TYR A 186 18.74 -1.60 17.43
C TYR A 186 19.94 -0.67 17.34
N GLN A 187 19.85 0.36 16.48
CA GLN A 187 20.92 1.32 16.29
C GLN A 187 21.20 2.10 17.58
N LYS A 188 22.47 2.47 17.79
CA LYS A 188 22.93 3.27 18.92
C LYS A 188 23.08 4.74 18.56
N ASP A 189 23.09 5.06 17.26
CA ASP A 189 23.13 6.46 16.81
C ASP A 189 21.86 7.18 17.25
N ALA A 190 22.05 8.29 17.95
CA ALA A 190 20.94 9.09 18.44
C ALA A 190 20.11 9.68 17.28
N GLY A 191 20.74 10.11 16.21
CA GLY A 191 20.12 10.81 15.11
C GLY A 191 19.44 12.13 15.49
N LYS A 192 18.62 12.67 14.60
CA LYS A 192 17.81 13.88 14.84
C LYS A 192 16.47 13.78 14.12
N VAL A 193 15.44 14.36 14.74
CA VAL A 193 14.17 14.70 14.10
C VAL A 193 14.04 16.22 14.18
N ILE A 194 13.80 16.85 13.06
CA ILE A 194 13.72 18.32 12.94
C ILE A 194 12.39 18.66 12.30
N PHE A 195 11.65 19.55 12.93
CA PHE A 195 10.43 20.13 12.38
C PHE A 195 10.75 21.51 11.83
N VAL A 196 10.34 21.77 10.62
CA VAL A 196 10.48 23.06 9.96
C VAL A 196 9.10 23.51 9.52
N GLU A 197 8.70 24.69 10.00
CA GLU A 197 7.44 25.32 9.59
C GLU A 197 7.78 26.57 8.75
N PRO A 198 7.15 26.75 7.58
CA PRO A 198 7.34 27.97 6.80
C PRO A 198 6.69 29.15 7.54
N ASP A 199 7.41 30.25 7.61
CA ASP A 199 6.88 31.52 8.12
C ASP A 199 6.19 32.27 6.98
N VAL A 200 4.87 32.36 7.01
CA VAL A 200 4.04 32.97 5.98
C VAL A 200 3.14 34.08 6.57
N GLU A 201 2.98 35.14 5.84
CA GLU A 201 2.07 36.24 6.21
C GLU A 201 0.60 35.76 6.19
N LYS A 202 -0.06 35.85 7.33
CA LYS A 202 -1.44 35.35 7.52
C LYS A 202 -2.53 36.28 6.98
N GLU A 203 -2.17 37.46 6.48
CA GLU A 203 -3.12 38.48 6.00
C GLU A 203 -3.54 38.29 4.52
N LYS A 204 -2.97 37.26 3.84
CA LYS A 204 -3.27 36.97 2.43
C LYS A 204 -4.51 36.08 2.27
N ILE A 205 -5.07 36.06 1.05
CA ILE A 205 -6.13 35.13 0.67
C ILE A 205 -5.65 33.69 0.89
N GLU A 206 -6.47 32.85 1.48
CA GLU A 206 -6.12 31.48 1.91
C GLU A 206 -5.37 30.66 0.84
N LYS A 207 -5.80 30.73 -0.43
CA LYS A 207 -5.12 30.03 -1.53
C LYS A 207 -3.71 30.53 -1.76
N GLN A 208 -3.47 31.83 -1.64
CA GLN A 208 -2.16 32.46 -1.83
C GLN A 208 -1.21 32.11 -0.67
N ILE A 209 -1.74 32.08 0.56
CA ILE A 209 -1.00 31.65 1.75
C ILE A 209 -0.50 30.20 1.57
N ILE A 210 -1.34 29.33 1.04
CA ILE A 210 -0.98 27.91 0.80
C ILE A 210 0.09 27.79 -0.28
N ASP A 211 0.03 28.55 -1.34
CA ASP A 211 1.02 28.48 -2.43
C ASP A 211 2.34 29.09 -1.99
N ASP A 212 2.35 30.23 -1.30
CA ASP A 212 3.54 30.85 -0.71
C ASP A 212 4.22 29.91 0.32
N ALA A 213 3.45 29.24 1.17
CA ALA A 213 3.95 28.27 2.12
C ALA A 213 4.63 27.08 1.42
N ARG A 214 4.07 26.59 0.32
CA ARG A 214 4.66 25.49 -0.47
C ARG A 214 5.95 25.90 -1.18
N ASP A 215 6.01 27.12 -1.69
CA ASP A 215 7.23 27.63 -2.31
C ASP A 215 8.34 27.82 -1.26
N MET A 216 7.98 28.32 -0.09
CA MET A 216 8.92 28.44 1.03
C MET A 216 9.39 27.06 1.53
N GLU A 217 8.50 26.08 1.67
CA GLU A 217 8.84 24.69 2.02
C GLU A 217 9.84 24.11 1.01
N ALA A 218 9.59 24.29 -0.30
CA ALA A 218 10.44 23.81 -1.36
C ALA A 218 11.83 24.47 -1.33
N LYS A 219 11.88 25.80 -1.16
CA LYS A 219 13.10 26.58 -1.02
C LYS A 219 13.91 26.19 0.21
N LEU A 220 13.27 26.03 1.36
CA LEU A 220 13.90 25.56 2.58
C LEU A 220 14.48 24.16 2.41
N THR A 221 13.74 23.25 1.78
CA THR A 221 14.20 21.88 1.49
C THR A 221 15.48 21.90 0.65
N ALA A 222 15.50 22.64 -0.46
CA ALA A 222 16.68 22.76 -1.31
C ALA A 222 17.88 23.39 -0.56
N SER A 223 17.62 24.45 0.22
CA SER A 223 18.67 25.12 1.01
C SER A 223 19.26 24.21 2.09
N TRP A 224 18.44 23.39 2.74
CA TRP A 224 18.91 22.41 3.73
C TRP A 224 19.74 21.30 3.09
N ILE A 225 19.33 20.81 1.92
CA ILE A 225 20.11 19.83 1.15
C ILE A 225 21.50 20.39 0.86
N LYS A 226 21.57 21.61 0.32
CA LYS A 226 22.84 22.30 0.05
C LYS A 226 23.72 22.36 1.29
N GLN A 227 23.18 22.81 2.42
CA GLN A 227 23.93 22.89 3.67
C GLN A 227 24.45 21.54 4.16
N PHE A 228 23.67 20.45 4.02
CA PHE A 228 24.13 19.13 4.43
C PHE A 228 25.28 18.61 3.58
N ILE A 229 25.27 18.90 2.28
CA ILE A 229 26.35 18.55 1.36
C ILE A 229 27.60 19.40 1.65
N GLU A 230 27.46 20.71 1.80
CA GLU A 230 28.57 21.62 2.09
C GLU A 230 29.30 21.30 3.41
N LYS A 231 28.57 20.80 4.39
CA LYS A 231 29.15 20.31 5.66
C LYS A 231 29.91 18.99 5.52
N GLY A 232 29.91 18.38 4.34
CA GLY A 232 30.64 17.15 4.03
C GLY A 232 30.19 15.89 4.77
N LYS A 233 29.04 15.93 5.44
CA LYS A 233 28.52 14.80 6.20
C LYS A 233 27.74 13.81 5.34
N TYR A 234 27.10 14.29 4.28
CA TYR A 234 26.22 13.51 3.39
C TYR A 234 26.59 13.75 1.93
N THR A 235 26.24 12.80 1.08
CA THR A 235 26.27 12.94 -0.39
C THR A 235 24.84 13.01 -0.91
N TYR A 236 24.63 13.46 -2.14
CA TYR A 236 23.27 13.57 -2.72
C TYR A 236 22.49 12.25 -2.68
N LYS A 237 23.15 11.11 -2.89
CA LYS A 237 22.55 9.76 -2.84
C LYS A 237 22.05 9.34 -1.44
N ASP A 238 22.49 10.04 -0.38
CA ASP A 238 22.09 9.74 0.99
C ASP A 238 20.81 10.51 1.39
N ILE A 239 20.25 11.32 0.48
CA ILE A 239 19.13 12.21 0.76
C ILE A 239 17.92 11.77 -0.06
N LEU A 240 16.79 11.53 0.61
CA LEU A 240 15.52 11.24 0.00
C LEU A 240 14.48 12.27 0.46
N VAL A 241 13.77 12.88 -0.49
CA VAL A 241 12.65 13.78 -0.22
C VAL A 241 11.36 13.07 -0.59
N ILE A 242 10.44 12.93 0.37
CA ILE A 242 9.18 12.20 0.19
C ILE A 242 8.02 13.19 0.20
N TYR A 243 7.13 13.07 -0.79
CA TYR A 243 5.92 13.87 -0.91
C TYR A 243 4.68 13.01 -0.83
N ARG A 244 3.64 13.52 -0.17
CA ARG A 244 2.32 12.88 -0.20
C ARG A 244 1.67 12.93 -1.58
N GLY A 245 1.97 13.94 -2.38
CA GLY A 245 1.41 14.13 -3.70
C GLY A 245 2.41 14.77 -4.67
N LYS A 246 2.29 14.46 -5.95
CA LYS A 246 3.26 14.85 -7.00
C LYS A 246 3.32 16.36 -7.25
N LYS A 247 2.25 17.11 -6.93
CA LYS A 247 2.13 18.55 -7.24
C LYS A 247 3.28 19.39 -6.67
N ASN A 248 3.72 19.08 -5.44
CA ASN A 248 4.77 19.86 -4.77
C ASN A 248 6.20 19.40 -5.13
N MET A 249 6.33 18.22 -5.71
CA MET A 249 7.62 17.67 -6.12
C MET A 249 8.32 18.53 -7.19
N HIS A 250 7.55 19.03 -8.16
CA HIS A 250 8.09 19.90 -9.23
C HIS A 250 8.55 21.26 -8.69
N ARG A 251 7.89 21.80 -7.67
CA ARG A 251 8.32 23.05 -7.02
C ARG A 251 9.72 22.90 -6.39
N THR A 252 9.93 21.82 -5.66
CA THR A 252 11.24 21.55 -5.07
C THR A 252 12.29 21.31 -6.14
N ALA A 253 11.95 20.62 -7.23
CA ALA A 253 12.85 20.41 -8.35
C ALA A 253 13.37 21.75 -8.93
N GLN A 254 12.49 22.74 -9.11
CA GLN A 254 12.89 24.08 -9.56
C GLN A 254 13.93 24.73 -8.63
N PHE A 255 13.70 24.70 -7.31
CA PHE A 255 14.68 25.27 -6.36
C PHE A 255 15.98 24.45 -6.26
N LEU A 256 15.94 23.15 -6.54
CA LEU A 256 17.15 22.34 -6.66
C LEU A 256 17.96 22.74 -7.89
N GLU A 257 17.30 22.97 -9.04
CA GLU A 257 17.94 23.49 -10.27
C GLU A 257 18.57 24.86 -10.05
N GLU A 258 17.87 25.78 -9.40
CA GLU A 258 18.40 27.12 -9.07
C GLU A 258 19.68 27.08 -8.21
N LEU A 259 19.86 26.01 -7.44
CA LEU A 259 21.02 25.80 -6.57
C LEU A 259 22.07 24.83 -7.16
N ASP A 260 21.93 24.42 -8.42
CA ASP A 260 22.76 23.42 -9.10
C ASP A 260 22.87 22.09 -8.36
N ILE A 261 21.76 21.67 -7.72
CA ILE A 261 21.68 20.40 -6.99
C ILE A 261 21.13 19.31 -7.91
N PRO A 262 21.90 18.23 -8.19
CA PRO A 262 21.41 17.13 -8.99
C PRO A 262 20.32 16.35 -8.24
N TYR A 263 19.25 15.95 -8.97
CA TYR A 263 18.15 15.19 -8.41
C TYR A 263 17.57 14.19 -9.42
N GLU A 264 16.83 13.21 -8.91
CA GLU A 264 16.03 12.26 -9.69
C GLU A 264 14.57 12.29 -9.21
N LEU A 265 13.62 12.40 -10.15
CA LEU A 265 12.19 12.37 -9.85
C LEU A 265 11.65 10.96 -10.06
N VAL A 266 11.38 10.25 -8.96
CA VAL A 266 10.79 8.90 -9.02
C VAL A 266 9.27 8.99 -9.06
N GLY A 267 8.66 8.34 -10.08
CA GLY A 267 7.20 8.31 -10.25
C GLY A 267 6.59 9.54 -10.92
N ALA A 268 7.39 10.52 -11.35
CA ALA A 268 6.97 11.52 -12.32
C ALA A 268 6.90 10.84 -13.71
N LYS A 269 5.83 11.09 -14.48
CA LYS A 269 5.90 10.84 -15.92
C LYS A 269 6.85 11.90 -16.47
N SER A 270 8.02 11.50 -16.93
CA SER A 270 8.88 12.37 -17.72
C SER A 270 8.11 12.75 -18.97
N TYR A 271 7.84 14.05 -19.16
CA TYR A 271 7.31 14.57 -20.42
C TYR A 271 8.43 14.84 -21.44
N PHE A 272 9.67 14.58 -21.04
CA PHE A 272 10.86 14.72 -21.86
C PHE A 272 11.68 13.43 -21.74
N GLY A 273 11.41 12.49 -22.62
CA GLY A 273 12.15 11.27 -22.80
C GLY A 273 11.93 10.78 -24.21
#